data_1f0ef6406c0e74a0b6890fbfb6bc8755
#
_entry.id   1f0ef6406c0e74a0b6890fbfb6bc8755
#
_cell.length_a   1.000
_cell.length_b   1.000
_cell.length_c   1.000
_cell.angle_alpha   90.00
_cell.angle_beta   90.00
_cell.angle_gamma   90.00
#
_symmetry.space_group_name_H-M   'P 1'
#
loop_
_entity.id
_entity.type
_entity.pdbx_description
1 polymer ?
#
loop_
_entity_poly.entity_id
_entity_poly.type
_entity_poly.pdbx_seq_one_letter_code
_entity_poly.pdbx_strand_id
1 'polypeptide(L)'
;INFNDFERARTSDDTEISGFRNCYQKVLSKEFDKKIYECVGKVLQKYADTFVHFSTGLTTEDTGYMHLIYKGSEKGEYKTHTDHFDLYPRVLSCSFILNDKYDGGDFSFFDGEHVVKKKTGSVVVFPSNFCFPHAVTPVTNGDRHAIITWIR
;
A
#
# COMPACT_ATOMS: atom_id res chain seq x y z
N ILE A 1 17.65 -0.23 -9.37
CA ILE A 1 16.94 -1.19 -8.51
C ILE A 1 17.40 -2.58 -8.91
N ASN A 2 17.97 -3.35 -7.98
CA ASN A 2 18.31 -4.73 -8.23
C ASN A 2 17.04 -5.59 -8.05
N PHE A 3 16.45 -6.07 -9.14
CA PHE A 3 15.21 -6.86 -9.10
C PHE A 3 15.40 -8.25 -8.46
N ASN A 4 16.62 -8.75 -8.37
CA ASN A 4 16.91 -10.06 -7.77
C ASN A 4 16.56 -10.14 -6.27
N ASP A 5 16.36 -8.99 -5.62
CA ASP A 5 16.02 -8.92 -4.21
C ASP A 5 14.49 -8.87 -3.97
N PHE A 6 13.69 -8.88 -5.03
CA PHE A 6 12.23 -8.86 -4.93
C PHE A 6 11.66 -10.26 -5.10
N GLU A 7 10.69 -10.60 -4.27
CA GLU A 7 9.92 -11.85 -4.36
C GLU A 7 8.50 -11.58 -4.86
N ARG A 8 7.82 -12.61 -5.35
CA ARG A 8 6.39 -12.52 -5.66
C ARG A 8 5.59 -12.25 -4.38
N ALA A 9 4.74 -11.23 -4.42
CA ALA A 9 3.86 -10.94 -3.30
C ALA A 9 2.78 -12.02 -3.18
N ARG A 10 2.54 -12.48 -1.95
CA ARG A 10 1.52 -13.46 -1.61
C ARG A 10 0.34 -12.80 -0.91
N THR A 11 -0.77 -13.50 -0.84
CA THR A 11 -1.92 -13.12 -0.01
C THR A 11 -1.68 -13.55 1.44
N SER A 12 -2.51 -13.07 2.37
CA SER A 12 -2.33 -13.32 3.82
C SER A 12 -2.40 -14.80 4.21
N ASP A 13 -3.01 -15.64 3.38
CA ASP A 13 -3.10 -17.11 3.56
C ASP A 13 -1.95 -17.89 2.89
N ASP A 14 -0.88 -17.17 2.50
CA ASP A 14 0.32 -17.70 1.84
C ASP A 14 0.05 -18.42 0.50
N THR A 15 -1.14 -18.22 -0.07
CA THR A 15 -1.48 -18.76 -1.39
C THR A 15 -1.07 -17.81 -2.49
N GLU A 16 -0.37 -18.31 -3.51
CA GLU A 16 -0.24 -17.65 -4.81
C GLU A 16 -1.56 -17.81 -5.55
N ILE A 17 -2.49 -16.86 -5.38
CA ILE A 17 -3.69 -16.83 -6.21
C ILE A 17 -3.32 -16.16 -7.52
N SER A 18 -2.94 -16.99 -8.50
CA SER A 18 -2.73 -16.54 -9.88
C SER A 18 -3.93 -15.73 -10.38
N GLY A 19 -3.67 -14.50 -10.84
CA GLY A 19 -4.70 -13.62 -11.36
C GLY A 19 -5.48 -12.82 -10.29
N PHE A 20 -5.11 -12.89 -9.00
CA PHE A 20 -5.68 -12.03 -7.96
C PHE A 20 -4.69 -10.93 -7.55
N ARG A 21 -3.43 -11.30 -7.28
CA ARG A 21 -2.35 -10.38 -6.95
C ARG A 21 -1.13 -10.66 -7.82
N ASN A 22 -0.79 -9.74 -8.70
CA ASN A 22 0.37 -9.82 -9.58
C ASN A 22 1.31 -8.65 -9.32
N CYS A 23 2.15 -8.75 -8.31
CA CYS A 23 3.18 -7.77 -8.02
C CYS A 23 4.37 -8.43 -7.31
N TYR A 24 5.44 -7.68 -7.21
CA TYR A 24 6.65 -8.05 -6.48
C TYR A 24 6.76 -7.23 -5.21
N GLN A 25 7.38 -7.78 -4.19
CA GLN A 25 7.57 -7.14 -2.90
C GLN A 25 8.99 -7.32 -2.38
N LYS A 26 9.44 -6.35 -1.60
CA LYS A 26 10.70 -6.39 -0.86
C LYS A 26 10.56 -5.59 0.44
N VAL A 27 11.01 -6.16 1.54
CA VAL A 27 11.14 -5.42 2.80
C VAL A 27 12.21 -4.35 2.64
N LEU A 28 11.95 -3.12 3.08
CA LEU A 28 12.92 -2.04 3.01
C LEU A 28 14.15 -2.31 3.89
N SER A 29 15.31 -1.85 3.44
CA SER A 29 16.51 -1.88 4.25
C SER A 29 16.41 -0.88 5.40
N LYS A 30 17.13 -1.15 6.50
CA LYS A 30 17.16 -0.27 7.70
C LYS A 30 17.56 1.18 7.39
N GLU A 31 18.30 1.42 6.31
CA GLU A 31 18.69 2.77 5.90
C GLU A 31 17.49 3.61 5.45
N PHE A 32 16.56 3.01 4.69
CA PHE A 32 15.35 3.68 4.24
C PHE A 32 14.24 3.66 5.29
N ASP A 33 14.26 2.66 6.15
CA ASP A 33 13.29 2.46 7.23
C ASP A 33 13.08 3.74 8.07
N LYS A 34 14.17 4.33 8.57
CA LYS A 34 14.13 5.56 9.37
C LYS A 34 13.45 6.73 8.64
N LYS A 35 13.74 6.90 7.35
CA LYS A 35 13.15 8.00 6.55
C LYS A 35 11.64 7.82 6.38
N ILE A 36 11.22 6.60 6.10
CA ILE A 36 9.80 6.29 5.94
C ILE A 36 9.08 6.41 7.29
N TYR A 37 9.68 5.92 8.38
CA TYR A 37 9.15 6.09 9.73
C TYR A 37 8.88 7.56 10.07
N GLU A 38 9.82 8.46 9.79
CA GLU A 38 9.63 9.91 9.99
C GLU A 38 8.49 10.48 9.13
N CYS A 39 8.34 9.98 7.89
CA CYS A 39 7.22 10.36 7.03
C CYS A 39 5.89 9.86 7.57
N VAL A 40 5.83 8.62 8.03
CA VAL A 40 4.63 8.02 8.64
C VAL A 40 4.21 8.83 9.87
N GLY A 41 5.16 9.20 10.75
CA GLY A 41 4.86 10.04 11.92
C GLY A 41 4.17 11.35 11.55
N LYS A 42 4.67 12.06 10.54
CA LYS A 42 4.05 13.31 10.04
C LYS A 42 2.66 13.07 9.45
N VAL A 43 2.49 11.98 8.73
CA VAL A 43 1.22 11.61 8.11
C VAL A 43 0.18 11.27 9.18
N LEU A 44 0.56 10.48 10.19
CA LEU A 44 -0.33 10.13 11.30
C LEU A 44 -0.72 11.34 12.14
N GLN A 45 0.20 12.27 12.38
CA GLN A 45 -0.13 13.52 13.07
C GLN A 45 -1.20 14.29 12.28
N LYS A 46 -1.01 14.48 10.97
CA LYS A 46 -1.99 15.16 10.13
C LYS A 46 -3.33 14.42 10.07
N TYR A 47 -3.31 13.10 10.07
CA TYR A 47 -4.52 12.28 10.09
C TYR A 47 -5.28 12.48 11.41
N ALA A 48 -4.58 12.44 12.57
CA ALA A 48 -5.16 12.67 13.89
C ALA A 48 -5.73 14.08 14.03
N ASP A 49 -5.06 15.10 13.49
CA ASP A 49 -5.55 16.48 13.48
C ASP A 49 -6.84 16.64 12.65
N THR A 50 -7.02 15.81 11.63
CA THR A 50 -8.21 15.81 10.77
C THR A 50 -9.35 14.99 11.38
N PHE A 51 -9.02 13.85 11.94
CA PHE A 51 -9.96 12.88 12.53
C PHE A 51 -9.72 12.78 14.03
N VAL A 52 -10.27 13.72 14.80
CA VAL A 52 -9.97 13.93 16.22
C VAL A 52 -10.18 12.72 17.13
N HIS A 53 -11.04 11.78 16.73
CA HIS A 53 -11.29 10.56 17.49
C HIS A 53 -10.30 9.43 17.18
N PHE A 54 -9.46 9.58 16.16
CA PHE A 54 -8.50 8.56 15.75
C PHE A 54 -7.47 8.24 16.84
N SER A 55 -6.96 9.25 17.53
CA SER A 55 -5.89 9.10 18.53
C SER A 55 -6.37 8.62 19.90
N THR A 56 -7.67 8.45 20.10
CA THR A 56 -8.23 8.08 21.41
C THR A 56 -7.99 6.59 21.69
N GLY A 57 -7.07 6.30 22.61
CA GLY A 57 -6.79 4.93 23.06
C GLY A 57 -6.00 4.06 22.08
N LEU A 58 -5.40 4.63 21.05
CA LEU A 58 -4.58 3.90 20.08
C LEU A 58 -3.11 3.85 20.47
N THR A 59 -2.55 2.65 20.44
CA THR A 59 -1.10 2.47 20.37
C THR A 59 -0.74 2.42 18.89
N THR A 60 0.02 3.41 18.41
CA THR A 60 0.43 3.45 17.01
C THR A 60 1.75 2.69 16.82
N GLU A 61 1.66 1.51 16.26
CA GLU A 61 2.81 0.67 15.90
C GLU A 61 2.69 0.34 14.41
N ASP A 62 3.76 0.56 13.65
CA ASP A 62 3.77 0.14 12.25
C ASP A 62 4.19 -1.33 12.10
N THR A 63 3.86 -1.93 10.98
CA THR A 63 4.18 -3.33 10.67
C THR A 63 5.49 -3.49 9.88
N GLY A 64 6.33 -2.46 9.82
CA GLY A 64 7.46 -2.36 8.92
C GLY A 64 7.02 -1.91 7.51
N TYR A 65 7.98 -1.75 6.62
CA TYR A 65 7.77 -1.12 5.31
C TYR A 65 8.09 -2.06 4.17
N MET A 66 7.18 -2.14 3.22
CA MET A 66 7.32 -3.03 2.08
C MET A 66 7.27 -2.23 0.77
N HIS A 67 8.30 -2.36 -0.05
CA HIS A 67 8.30 -1.82 -1.40
C HIS A 67 7.59 -2.79 -2.34
N LEU A 68 6.58 -2.31 -3.05
CA LEU A 68 5.83 -3.04 -4.05
C LEU A 68 6.17 -2.55 -5.46
N ILE A 69 6.27 -3.48 -6.39
CA ILE A 69 6.44 -3.20 -7.82
C ILE A 69 5.37 -3.95 -8.60
N TYR A 70 4.59 -3.20 -9.38
CA TYR A 70 3.63 -3.71 -10.35
C TYR A 70 4.20 -3.47 -11.75
N LYS A 71 4.65 -4.52 -12.41
CA LYS A 71 5.29 -4.41 -13.74
C LYS A 71 4.26 -4.31 -14.85
N GLY A 72 4.42 -3.31 -15.73
CA GLY A 72 3.56 -3.15 -16.91
C GLY A 72 3.71 -4.30 -17.91
N SER A 73 4.93 -4.84 -18.06
CA SER A 73 5.21 -6.00 -18.92
C SER A 73 4.46 -7.27 -18.51
N GLU A 74 4.03 -7.35 -17.26
CA GLU A 74 3.33 -8.49 -16.69
C GLU A 74 1.87 -8.16 -16.32
N LYS A 75 1.37 -6.98 -16.71
CA LYS A 75 0.05 -6.46 -16.32
C LYS A 75 -0.16 -6.53 -14.81
N GLY A 76 0.86 -6.06 -14.04
CA GLY A 76 0.84 -6.08 -12.58
C GLY A 76 -0.43 -5.44 -12.03
N GLU A 77 -1.14 -6.16 -11.14
CA GLU A 77 -2.43 -5.75 -10.58
C GLU A 77 -2.63 -6.29 -9.16
N TYR A 78 -3.60 -5.75 -8.46
CA TYR A 78 -4.16 -6.34 -7.26
C TYR A 78 -5.67 -6.11 -7.26
N LYS A 79 -6.44 -7.18 -7.39
CA LYS A 79 -7.90 -7.11 -7.47
C LYS A 79 -8.51 -6.58 -6.17
N THR A 80 -9.78 -6.25 -6.21
CA THR A 80 -10.51 -5.70 -5.07
C THR A 80 -10.36 -6.59 -3.84
N HIS A 81 -9.87 -5.98 -2.76
CA HIS A 81 -9.64 -6.61 -1.46
C HIS A 81 -9.78 -5.57 -0.35
N THR A 82 -9.76 -6.04 0.88
CA THR A 82 -9.63 -5.20 2.08
C THR A 82 -8.34 -5.55 2.79
N ASP A 83 -7.79 -4.62 3.55
CA ASP A 83 -6.57 -4.84 4.35
C ASP A 83 -6.87 -5.41 5.74
N HIS A 84 -8.13 -5.75 6.00
CA HIS A 84 -8.54 -6.37 7.26
C HIS A 84 -7.76 -7.68 7.51
N PHE A 85 -7.26 -7.83 8.73
CA PHE A 85 -6.49 -9.01 9.11
C PHE A 85 -6.82 -9.40 10.55
N ASP A 86 -7.45 -10.56 10.72
CA ASP A 86 -8.03 -10.98 12.00
C ASP A 86 -6.98 -11.27 13.07
N LEU A 87 -5.86 -11.91 12.71
CA LEU A 87 -4.83 -12.31 13.67
C LEU A 87 -4.03 -11.12 14.23
N TYR A 88 -3.85 -10.08 13.41
CA TYR A 88 -3.14 -8.86 13.77
C TYR A 88 -3.94 -7.66 13.25
N PRO A 89 -4.91 -7.17 14.02
CA PRO A 89 -5.78 -6.09 13.59
C PRO A 89 -5.00 -4.87 13.10
N ARG A 90 -5.33 -4.42 11.89
CA ARG A 90 -4.80 -3.21 11.28
C ARG A 90 -5.82 -2.10 11.40
N VAL A 91 -5.39 -0.92 11.81
CA VAL A 91 -6.26 0.25 12.00
C VAL A 91 -6.23 1.13 10.78
N LEU A 92 -5.02 1.45 10.29
CA LEU A 92 -4.81 2.26 9.09
C LEU A 92 -3.89 1.56 8.10
N SER A 93 -4.17 1.78 6.83
CA SER A 93 -3.29 1.46 5.71
C SER A 93 -2.66 2.74 5.18
N CYS A 94 -1.36 2.71 4.93
CA CYS A 94 -0.60 3.81 4.34
C CYS A 94 0.06 3.32 3.06
N SER A 95 -0.25 3.96 1.93
CA SER A 95 0.35 3.66 0.62
C SER A 95 1.04 4.89 0.06
N PHE A 96 2.37 4.88 0.00
CA PHE A 96 3.19 5.94 -0.57
C PHE A 96 3.34 5.74 -2.07
N ILE A 97 3.05 6.76 -2.86
CA ILE A 97 3.18 6.76 -4.31
C ILE A 97 4.59 7.23 -4.67
N LEU A 98 5.43 6.31 -5.18
CA LEU A 98 6.83 6.61 -5.47
C LEU A 98 7.06 7.16 -6.87
N ASN A 99 6.16 6.89 -7.80
CA ASN A 99 6.21 7.41 -9.17
C ASN A 99 4.80 7.55 -9.76
N ASP A 100 4.69 8.31 -10.86
CA ASP A 100 3.41 8.60 -11.54
C ASP A 100 3.49 8.48 -13.08
N LYS A 101 4.67 8.09 -13.61
CA LYS A 101 4.90 7.94 -15.04
C LYS A 101 4.74 6.47 -15.46
N TYR A 102 3.51 6.00 -15.43
CA TYR A 102 3.07 4.68 -15.90
C TYR A 102 1.60 4.76 -16.32
N ASP A 103 1.17 3.86 -17.20
CA ASP A 103 -0.21 3.78 -17.66
C ASP A 103 -0.95 2.63 -16.96
N GLY A 104 -2.25 2.79 -16.71
CA GLY A 104 -3.01 1.87 -15.85
C GLY A 104 -2.53 1.95 -14.40
N GLY A 105 -2.63 0.86 -13.65
CA GLY A 105 -2.16 0.80 -12.26
C GLY A 105 -2.87 1.79 -11.33
N ASP A 106 -4.12 2.12 -11.61
CA ASP A 106 -4.89 3.04 -10.79
C ASP A 106 -5.19 2.43 -9.45
N PHE A 107 -4.90 3.17 -8.38
CA PHE A 107 -5.33 2.84 -7.04
C PHE A 107 -6.75 3.37 -6.86
N SER A 108 -7.69 2.49 -6.65
CA SER A 108 -9.11 2.84 -6.59
C SER A 108 -9.82 2.18 -5.40
N PHE A 109 -10.88 2.84 -4.93
CA PHE A 109 -11.77 2.35 -3.90
C PHE A 109 -13.16 2.07 -4.50
N PHE A 110 -13.91 1.18 -3.82
CA PHE A 110 -15.33 0.93 -4.10
C PHE A 110 -15.57 0.54 -5.55
N ASP A 111 -14.82 -0.49 -6.02
CA ASP A 111 -14.90 -1.02 -7.39
C ASP A 111 -14.71 0.04 -8.49
N GLY A 112 -13.87 1.05 -8.21
CA GLY A 112 -13.52 2.10 -9.16
C GLY A 112 -14.35 3.38 -9.05
N GLU A 113 -15.30 3.48 -8.11
CA GLU A 113 -16.08 4.71 -7.89
C GLU A 113 -15.20 5.89 -7.47
N HIS A 114 -14.09 5.61 -6.76
CA HIS A 114 -13.12 6.62 -6.38
C HIS A 114 -11.71 6.22 -6.82
N VAL A 115 -11.15 6.99 -7.75
CA VAL A 115 -9.79 6.78 -8.25
C VAL A 115 -8.84 7.82 -7.63
N VAL A 116 -7.78 7.33 -6.99
CA VAL A 116 -6.76 8.18 -6.38
C VAL A 116 -5.89 8.81 -7.47
N LYS A 117 -5.74 10.14 -7.41
CA LYS A 117 -4.86 10.85 -8.34
C LYS A 117 -3.41 10.41 -8.13
N LYS A 118 -2.77 9.93 -9.19
CA LYS A 118 -1.33 9.61 -9.21
C LYS A 118 -0.53 10.89 -9.02
N LYS A 119 0.28 10.92 -7.96
CA LYS A 119 1.21 12.02 -7.72
C LYS A 119 2.39 11.49 -6.92
N THR A 120 3.57 11.51 -7.53
CA THR A 120 4.82 11.14 -6.87
C THR A 120 5.01 11.92 -5.57
N GLY A 121 5.38 11.22 -4.49
CA GLY A 121 5.62 11.81 -3.17
C GLY A 121 4.35 12.05 -2.34
N SER A 122 3.17 11.62 -2.81
CA SER A 122 1.96 11.62 -2.00
C SER A 122 1.76 10.29 -1.27
N VAL A 123 0.93 10.30 -0.24
CA VAL A 123 0.52 9.13 0.51
C VAL A 123 -1.00 9.07 0.59
N VAL A 124 -1.54 7.87 0.43
CA VAL A 124 -2.95 7.56 0.67
C VAL A 124 -3.05 6.89 2.03
N VAL A 125 -3.89 7.42 2.90
CA VAL A 125 -4.14 6.86 4.23
C VAL A 125 -5.63 6.60 4.39
N PHE A 126 -5.99 5.39 4.79
CA PHE A 126 -7.37 4.98 4.93
C PHE A 126 -7.51 3.88 6.00
N PRO A 127 -8.70 3.73 6.61
CA PRO A 127 -8.98 2.63 7.53
C PRO A 127 -8.81 1.27 6.86
N SER A 128 -8.12 0.34 7.54
CA SER A 128 -7.83 -1.00 7.00
C SER A 128 -9.01 -1.97 7.06
N ASN A 129 -10.15 -1.54 7.60
CA ASN A 129 -11.31 -2.39 7.82
C ASN A 129 -12.07 -2.73 6.53
N PHE A 130 -13.07 -3.59 6.65
CA PHE A 130 -13.88 -4.09 5.53
C PHE A 130 -14.69 -3.01 4.78
N CYS A 131 -14.84 -1.80 5.35
CA CYS A 131 -15.57 -0.69 4.72
C CYS A 131 -14.78 0.00 3.59
N PHE A 132 -13.49 -0.33 3.40
CA PHE A 132 -12.63 0.30 2.40
C PHE A 132 -12.06 -0.71 1.41
N PRO A 133 -12.92 -1.40 0.61
CA PRO A 133 -12.43 -2.25 -0.48
C PRO A 133 -11.70 -1.40 -1.51
N HIS A 134 -10.53 -1.89 -1.94
CA HIS A 134 -9.67 -1.17 -2.87
C HIS A 134 -8.92 -2.12 -3.80
N ALA A 135 -8.41 -1.58 -4.88
CA ALA A 135 -7.73 -2.32 -5.93
C ALA A 135 -6.59 -1.51 -6.55
N VAL A 136 -5.67 -2.21 -7.21
CA VAL A 136 -4.74 -1.65 -8.18
C VAL A 136 -5.08 -2.26 -9.53
N THR A 137 -5.55 -1.44 -10.48
CA THR A 137 -5.87 -1.90 -11.84
C THR A 137 -4.61 -2.35 -12.58
N PRO A 138 -4.72 -3.17 -13.65
CA PRO A 138 -3.55 -3.60 -14.40
C PRO A 138 -2.68 -2.43 -14.88
N VAL A 139 -1.39 -2.49 -14.61
CA VAL A 139 -0.40 -1.59 -15.21
C VAL A 139 -0.19 -2.02 -16.66
N THR A 140 -0.33 -1.09 -17.60
CA THR A 140 -0.28 -1.41 -19.05
C THR A 140 1.02 -0.96 -19.72
N ASN A 141 1.71 0.02 -19.11
CA ASN A 141 3.00 0.51 -19.61
C ASN A 141 3.80 1.12 -18.44
N GLY A 142 5.12 0.95 -18.44
CA GLY A 142 5.97 1.34 -17.32
C GLY A 142 5.76 0.42 -16.12
N ASP A 143 6.29 0.82 -14.97
CA ASP A 143 6.16 0.09 -13.70
C ASP A 143 5.64 1.03 -12.62
N ARG A 144 4.69 0.55 -11.81
CA ARG A 144 4.19 1.27 -10.64
C ARG A 144 4.97 0.85 -9.41
N HIS A 145 5.50 1.83 -8.67
CA HIS A 145 6.20 1.63 -7.41
C HIS A 145 5.44 2.25 -6.24
N ALA A 146 5.31 1.52 -5.16
CA ALA A 146 4.70 2.00 -3.92
C ALA A 146 5.45 1.45 -2.70
N ILE A 147 5.39 2.18 -1.58
CA ILE A 147 5.73 1.63 -0.27
C ILE A 147 4.45 1.53 0.52
N ILE A 148 4.23 0.39 1.17
CA ILE A 148 3.09 0.17 2.05
C ILE A 148 3.53 -0.12 3.48
N THR A 149 2.70 0.31 4.41
CA THR A 149 2.73 -0.10 5.82
C THR A 149 1.32 -0.06 6.39
N TRP A 150 1.11 -0.77 7.47
CA TRP A 150 -0.12 -0.73 8.25
C TRP A 150 0.18 -0.28 9.67
N ILE A 151 -0.76 0.43 10.26
CA ILE A 151 -0.73 0.85 11.65
C ILE A 151 -1.71 -0.03 12.44
N ARG A 152 -1.30 -0.47 13.61
CA ARG A 152 -2.06 -1.32 14.52
C ARG A 152 -1.98 -0.81 15.97
#